data_a59afe3959799be2a8dcdaf407966845
#
_entry.id   a59afe3959799be2a8dcdaf407966845
#
_cell.length_a   1.000
_cell.length_b   1.000
_cell.length_c   1.000
_cell.angle_alpha   90.00
_cell.angle_beta   90.00
_cell.angle_gamma   90.00
#
_symmetry.space_group_name_H-M   'P 1'
#
loop_
_entity.id
_entity.type
_entity.pdbx_description
1 polymer ?
#
loop_
_entity_poly.entity_id
_entity_poly.type
_entity_poly.pdbx_seq_one_letter_code
_entity_poly.pdbx_strand_id
1 'polypeptide(L)'
;VIDTSASTQGKLVERFVQRTFDMLQESREIKNRFNIHLIQCDAAVQEDRILRTREDVHRYLESMELKGLGGTDYRPAFHYINNLVERGEFRHLQGVLYFTDGKGIFPRRKPPYDTAFIFEDDAAASEAKVPSWGMKVVFGGKDEY
;
A
#
# COMPACT_ATOMS: atom_id res chain seq x y z
N VAL A 1 -1.49 -0.36 1.14
CA VAL A 1 -0.81 -0.89 2.32
C VAL A 1 0.63 -0.40 2.33
N ILE A 2 1.09 -0.03 3.48
CA ILE A 2 2.47 0.38 3.69
C ILE A 2 3.14 -0.62 4.64
N ASP A 3 4.21 -1.23 4.16
CA ASP A 3 5.11 -2.03 4.99
C ASP A 3 5.87 -1.09 5.92
N THR A 4 5.60 -1.18 7.21
CA THR A 4 6.25 -0.37 8.25
C THR A 4 7.32 -1.14 9.01
N SER A 5 7.94 -2.13 8.37
CA SER A 5 9.08 -2.83 8.96
C SER A 5 10.25 -1.87 9.19
N ALA A 6 11.20 -2.29 10.02
CA ALA A 6 12.33 -1.45 10.41
C ALA A 6 13.19 -0.97 9.22
N SER A 7 13.12 -1.66 8.09
CA SER A 7 13.87 -1.31 6.87
C SER A 7 13.23 -0.20 6.05
N THR A 8 11.98 0.18 6.35
CA THR A 8 11.24 1.19 5.59
C THR A 8 11.48 2.57 6.18
N GLN A 9 11.76 3.58 5.35
CA GLN A 9 12.06 4.94 5.79
C GLN A 9 10.87 5.88 5.61
N GLY A 10 10.66 6.77 6.59
CA GLY A 10 9.51 7.65 6.65
C GLY A 10 9.33 8.58 5.46
N LYS A 11 10.39 9.26 5.01
CA LYS A 11 10.31 10.15 3.84
C LYS A 11 9.91 9.43 2.56
N LEU A 12 10.38 8.22 2.40
CA LEU A 12 10.04 7.41 1.24
C LEU A 12 8.56 7.03 1.25
N VAL A 13 8.03 6.71 2.43
CA VAL A 13 6.61 6.40 2.61
C VAL A 13 5.76 7.63 2.29
N GLU A 14 6.13 8.81 2.77
CA GLU A 14 5.42 10.05 2.47
C GLU A 14 5.37 10.31 0.96
N ARG A 15 6.49 10.16 0.28
CA ARG A 15 6.57 10.32 -1.17
C ARG A 15 5.70 9.30 -1.89
N PHE A 16 5.69 8.07 -1.44
CA PHE A 16 4.85 7.03 -2.00
C PHE A 16 3.36 7.37 -1.88
N VAL A 17 2.92 7.77 -0.68
CA VAL A 17 1.53 8.14 -0.44
C VAL A 17 1.13 9.33 -1.30
N GLN A 18 1.94 10.39 -1.31
CA GLN A 18 1.66 11.59 -2.08
C GLN A 18 1.57 11.29 -3.59
N ARG A 19 2.53 10.55 -4.11
CA ARG A 19 2.57 10.25 -5.53
C ARG A 19 1.46 9.32 -5.97
N THR A 20 1.16 8.31 -5.16
CA THR A 20 0.03 7.42 -5.42
C THR A 20 -1.27 8.20 -5.47
N PHE A 21 -1.44 9.13 -4.55
CA PHE A 21 -2.62 9.97 -4.50
C PHE A 21 -2.71 10.91 -5.71
N ASP A 22 -1.60 11.53 -6.10
CA ASP A 22 -1.56 12.38 -7.28
C ASP A 22 -1.96 11.61 -8.54
N MET A 23 -1.47 10.39 -8.70
CA MET A 23 -1.84 9.52 -9.81
C MET A 23 -3.33 9.18 -9.82
N LEU A 24 -3.90 8.89 -8.65
CA LEU A 24 -5.31 8.60 -8.51
C LEU A 24 -6.18 9.81 -8.85
N GLN A 25 -5.72 11.02 -8.52
CA GLN A 25 -6.43 12.25 -8.85
C GLN A 25 -6.48 12.54 -10.36
N GLU A 26 -5.46 12.15 -11.09
CA GLU A 26 -5.44 12.30 -12.54
C GLU A 26 -6.38 11.32 -13.24
N SER A 27 -6.77 10.26 -12.56
CA SER A 27 -7.73 9.30 -13.09
C SER A 27 -9.12 9.90 -13.14
N ARG A 28 -9.78 9.78 -14.30
CA ARG A 28 -11.16 10.23 -14.48
C ARG A 28 -12.17 9.44 -13.64
N GLU A 29 -11.76 8.28 -13.15
CA GLU A 29 -12.60 7.40 -12.36
C GLU A 29 -12.73 7.87 -10.92
N ILE A 30 -11.77 8.66 -10.43
CA ILE A 30 -11.79 9.19 -9.07
C ILE A 30 -12.31 10.61 -9.07
N LYS A 31 -13.52 10.75 -8.60
CA LYS A 31 -14.18 12.04 -8.39
C LYS A 31 -13.78 12.63 -7.04
N ASN A 32 -14.49 13.65 -6.58
CA ASN A 32 -14.19 14.35 -5.33
C ASN A 32 -14.32 13.50 -4.06
N ARG A 33 -14.92 12.32 -4.18
CA ARG A 33 -15.08 11.37 -3.08
C ARG A 33 -14.60 9.99 -3.48
N PHE A 34 -13.91 9.33 -2.56
CA PHE A 34 -13.38 8.00 -2.73
C PHE A 34 -13.46 7.24 -1.40
N ASN A 35 -13.13 5.98 -1.40
CA ASN A 35 -12.98 5.18 -0.20
C ASN A 35 -11.63 4.49 -0.29
N ILE A 36 -10.61 5.12 0.32
CA ILE A 36 -9.26 4.58 0.35
C ILE A 36 -8.94 4.21 1.79
N HIS A 37 -8.52 2.98 2.00
CA HIS A 37 -7.97 2.53 3.27
C HIS A 37 -6.45 2.55 3.16
N LEU A 38 -5.81 3.35 4.00
CA LEU A 38 -4.37 3.39 4.11
C LEU A 38 -3.96 2.59 5.33
N ILE A 39 -3.38 1.42 5.10
CA ILE A 39 -3.10 0.42 6.11
C ILE A 39 -1.60 0.35 6.36
N GLN A 40 -1.20 0.51 7.60
CA GLN A 40 0.19 0.29 8.03
C GLN A 40 0.30 -1.11 8.62
N CYS A 41 1.27 -1.87 8.16
CA CYS A 41 1.47 -3.26 8.58
C CYS A 41 2.97 -3.60 8.62
N ASP A 42 3.44 -4.10 9.76
CA ASP A 42 4.72 -4.78 9.86
C ASP A 42 4.44 -6.29 9.88
N ALA A 43 4.69 -7.02 10.95
CA ALA A 43 4.24 -8.40 11.10
C ALA A 43 2.77 -8.48 11.54
N ALA A 44 2.13 -7.33 11.77
CA ALA A 44 0.71 -7.23 12.12
C ALA A 44 0.16 -5.89 11.62
N VAL A 45 -1.16 -5.80 11.43
CA VAL A 45 -1.80 -4.52 11.07
C VAL A 45 -1.71 -3.58 12.27
N GLN A 46 -1.12 -2.41 12.06
CA GLN A 46 -0.90 -1.41 13.08
C GLN A 46 -1.91 -0.26 13.00
N GLU A 47 -2.34 0.10 11.81
CA GLU A 47 -3.28 1.18 11.60
C GLU A 47 -4.05 0.98 10.29
N ASP A 48 -5.31 1.37 10.29
CA ASP A 48 -6.12 1.50 9.09
C ASP A 48 -6.78 2.89 9.13
N ARG A 49 -6.32 3.77 8.27
CA ARG A 49 -6.87 5.11 8.14
C ARG A 49 -7.74 5.19 6.90
N ILE A 50 -9.00 5.58 7.11
CA ILE A 50 -9.94 5.74 6.00
C ILE A 50 -9.86 7.16 5.47
N LEU A 51 -9.57 7.30 4.19
CA LEU A 51 -9.45 8.58 3.49
C LEU A 51 -10.56 8.67 2.47
N ARG A 52 -11.41 9.67 2.58
CA ARG A 52 -12.59 9.82 1.71
C ARG A 52 -12.52 11.07 0.82
N THR A 53 -11.70 12.05 1.20
CA THR A 53 -11.58 13.32 0.49
C THR A 53 -10.10 13.72 0.38
N ARG A 54 -9.83 14.71 -0.49
CA ARG A 54 -8.50 15.28 -0.62
C ARG A 54 -8.01 15.87 0.70
N GLU A 55 -8.91 16.48 1.45
CA GLU A 55 -8.56 17.06 2.75
C GLU A 55 -8.12 15.99 3.75
N ASP A 56 -8.75 14.82 3.73
CA ASP A 56 -8.36 13.69 4.57
C ASP A 56 -6.91 13.28 4.26
N VAL A 57 -6.54 13.25 2.99
CA VAL A 57 -5.18 12.90 2.58
C VAL A 57 -4.18 13.94 3.05
N HIS A 58 -4.49 15.23 2.87
CA HIS A 58 -3.60 16.31 3.34
C HIS A 58 -3.39 16.25 4.85
N ARG A 59 -4.44 16.06 5.62
CA ARG A 59 -4.35 15.92 7.08
C ARG A 59 -3.51 14.70 7.46
N TYR A 60 -3.70 13.60 6.77
CA TYR A 60 -2.94 12.39 7.02
C TYR A 60 -1.44 12.61 6.79
N LEU A 61 -1.08 13.23 5.65
CA LEU A 61 0.32 13.51 5.32
C LEU A 61 0.98 14.47 6.31
N GLU A 62 0.24 15.45 6.83
CA GLU A 62 0.75 16.39 7.81
C GLU A 62 1.03 15.75 9.17
N SER A 63 0.25 14.72 9.53
CA SER A 63 0.31 14.11 10.86
C SER A 63 0.75 12.63 10.82
N MET A 64 1.24 12.16 9.68
CA MET A 64 1.58 10.75 9.51
C MET A 64 2.73 10.34 10.42
N GLU A 65 2.51 9.26 11.16
CA GLU A 65 3.53 8.60 11.96
C GLU A 65 3.59 7.13 11.56
N LEU A 66 4.79 6.61 11.35
CA LEU A 66 4.99 5.20 11.07
C LEU A 66 4.81 4.40 12.35
N LYS A 67 3.97 3.39 12.29
CA LYS A 67 3.65 2.53 13.43
C LYS A 67 4.12 1.11 13.16
N GLY A 68 4.64 0.45 14.19
CA GLY A 68 5.13 -0.92 14.12
C GLY A 68 6.65 -0.98 14.18
N LEU A 69 7.32 -0.83 13.05
CA LEU A 69 8.78 -0.89 12.90
C LEU A 69 9.39 -2.23 13.33
N GLY A 70 8.59 -3.30 13.30
CA GLY A 70 9.02 -4.65 13.64
C GLY A 70 9.40 -5.47 12.42
N GLY A 71 9.09 -6.76 12.44
CA GLY A 71 9.32 -7.68 11.34
C GLY A 71 8.36 -7.47 10.17
N THR A 72 8.48 -8.28 9.14
CA THR A 72 7.63 -8.19 7.94
C THR A 72 6.91 -9.49 7.66
N ASP A 73 5.60 -9.43 7.60
CA ASP A 73 4.75 -10.52 7.15
C ASP A 73 3.55 -9.89 6.44
N TYR A 74 3.34 -10.22 5.17
CA TYR A 74 2.26 -9.61 4.38
C TYR A 74 0.91 -10.26 4.64
N ARG A 75 0.88 -11.48 5.14
CA ARG A 75 -0.35 -12.24 5.31
C ARG A 75 -1.40 -11.57 6.19
N PRO A 76 -1.04 -10.96 7.34
CA PRO A 76 -2.04 -10.28 8.16
C PRO A 76 -2.77 -9.14 7.46
N ALA A 77 -2.08 -8.38 6.62
CA ALA A 77 -2.71 -7.30 5.85
C ALA A 77 -3.76 -7.86 4.89
N PHE A 78 -3.44 -8.94 4.18
CA PHE A 78 -4.40 -9.56 3.26
C PHE A 78 -5.59 -10.18 3.99
N HIS A 79 -5.38 -10.82 5.14
CA HIS A 79 -6.48 -11.30 5.97
C HIS A 79 -7.39 -10.16 6.41
N TYR A 80 -6.81 -9.06 6.82
CA TYR A 80 -7.54 -7.87 7.22
C TYR A 80 -8.38 -7.32 6.06
N ILE A 81 -7.78 -7.17 4.88
CA ILE A 81 -8.48 -6.66 3.68
C ILE A 81 -9.59 -7.62 3.27
N ASN A 82 -9.35 -8.92 3.29
CA ASN A 82 -10.37 -9.92 2.97
C ASN A 82 -11.59 -9.81 3.89
N ASN A 83 -11.35 -9.57 5.17
CA ASN A 83 -12.44 -9.35 6.13
C ASN A 83 -13.21 -8.06 5.82
N LEU A 84 -12.53 -7.00 5.41
CA LEU A 84 -13.21 -5.76 4.99
C LEU A 84 -14.08 -5.99 3.76
N VAL A 85 -13.59 -6.74 2.79
CA VAL A 85 -14.35 -7.10 1.59
C VAL A 85 -15.60 -7.91 1.96
N GLU A 86 -15.45 -8.92 2.81
CA GLU A 86 -16.56 -9.77 3.26
C GLU A 86 -17.63 -8.99 4.03
N ARG A 87 -17.22 -7.99 4.80
CA ARG A 87 -18.15 -7.13 5.55
C ARG A 87 -18.83 -6.06 4.70
N GLY A 88 -18.51 -6.00 3.40
CA GLY A 88 -19.10 -5.03 2.51
C GLY A 88 -18.56 -3.60 2.65
N GLU A 89 -17.34 -3.44 3.19
CA GLU A 89 -16.70 -2.13 3.33
C GLU A 89 -16.48 -1.45 1.99
N PHE A 90 -16.25 -2.22 0.96
CA PHE A 90 -16.08 -1.73 -0.40
C PHE A 90 -17.23 -2.20 -1.26
N ARG A 91 -17.82 -1.30 -2.06
CA ARG A 91 -18.79 -1.70 -3.09
C ARG A 91 -18.12 -2.53 -4.16
N HIS A 92 -16.93 -2.09 -4.55
CA HIS A 92 -16.09 -2.78 -5.53
C HIS A 92 -14.65 -2.36 -5.30
N LEU A 93 -13.88 -3.23 -4.65
CA LEU A 93 -12.49 -2.95 -4.39
C LEU A 93 -11.71 -2.95 -5.71
N GLN A 94 -11.18 -1.80 -6.09
CA GLN A 94 -10.46 -1.60 -7.34
C GLN A 94 -9.12 -2.31 -7.36
N GLY A 95 -8.44 -2.35 -6.22
CA GLY A 95 -7.15 -3.01 -6.10
C GLY A 95 -6.44 -2.67 -4.81
N VAL A 96 -5.31 -3.32 -4.62
CA VAL A 96 -4.43 -3.12 -3.48
C VAL A 96 -3.04 -2.74 -3.98
N LEU A 97 -2.51 -1.65 -3.44
CA LEU A 97 -1.12 -1.26 -3.65
C LEU A 97 -0.36 -1.53 -2.35
N TYR A 98 0.67 -2.34 -2.42
CA TYR A 98 1.46 -2.73 -1.25
C TYR A 98 2.89 -2.26 -1.41
N PHE A 99 3.27 -1.20 -0.68
CA PHE A 99 4.62 -0.66 -0.68
C PHE A 99 5.49 -1.41 0.32
N THR A 100 6.59 -2.00 -0.14
CA THR A 100 7.45 -2.87 0.66
C THR A 100 8.86 -2.98 0.08
N ASP A 101 9.81 -3.48 0.88
CA ASP A 101 11.14 -3.84 0.41
C ASP A 101 11.21 -5.30 -0.12
N GLY A 102 10.13 -6.05 -0.01
CA GLY A 102 10.04 -7.40 -0.56
C GLY A 102 10.56 -8.53 0.32
N LYS A 103 10.95 -8.24 1.55
CA LYS A 103 11.58 -9.22 2.45
C LYS A 103 10.62 -9.94 3.39
N GLY A 104 9.34 -9.89 3.11
CA GLY A 104 8.31 -10.54 3.93
C GLY A 104 7.79 -11.83 3.35
N ILE A 105 6.81 -12.40 4.03
CA ILE A 105 6.16 -13.65 3.65
C ILE A 105 4.91 -13.32 2.85
N PHE A 106 4.88 -13.74 1.58
CA PHE A 106 3.74 -13.52 0.69
C PHE A 106 2.65 -14.57 0.91
N PRO A 107 1.36 -14.18 0.75
CA PRO A 107 0.28 -15.16 0.73
C PRO A 107 0.43 -16.11 -0.46
N ARG A 108 0.08 -17.36 -0.25
CA ARG A 108 0.14 -18.37 -1.34
C ARG A 108 -1.01 -18.24 -2.32
N ARG A 109 -2.20 -17.91 -1.83
CA ARG A 109 -3.40 -17.81 -2.65
C ARG A 109 -3.58 -16.42 -3.22
N LYS A 110 -3.96 -16.37 -4.48
CA LYS A 110 -4.36 -15.11 -5.11
C LYS A 110 -5.59 -14.54 -4.41
N PRO A 111 -5.54 -13.28 -3.95
CA PRO A 111 -6.75 -12.61 -3.46
C PRO A 111 -7.75 -12.36 -4.60
N PRO A 112 -9.03 -12.13 -4.28
CA PRO A 112 -10.05 -11.86 -5.29
C PRO A 112 -10.00 -10.46 -5.93
N TYR A 113 -8.99 -9.68 -5.62
CA TYR A 113 -8.74 -8.33 -6.15
C TYR A 113 -7.31 -8.26 -6.69
N ASP A 114 -7.08 -7.33 -7.60
CA ASP A 114 -5.75 -7.13 -8.15
C ASP A 114 -4.82 -6.51 -7.12
N THR A 115 -3.56 -6.95 -7.10
CA THR A 115 -2.56 -6.48 -6.15
C THR A 115 -1.26 -6.15 -6.88
N ALA A 116 -0.73 -4.96 -6.61
CA ALA A 116 0.59 -4.55 -7.05
C ALA A 116 1.51 -4.37 -5.84
N PHE A 117 2.66 -5.02 -5.87
CA PHE A 117 3.72 -4.81 -4.90
C PHE A 117 4.68 -3.77 -5.45
N ILE A 118 4.89 -2.72 -4.69
CA ILE A 118 5.61 -1.53 -5.13
C ILE A 118 6.92 -1.45 -4.36
N PHE A 119 8.02 -1.41 -5.11
CA PHE A 119 9.37 -1.42 -4.57
C PHE A 119 10.06 -0.09 -4.82
N GLU A 120 10.97 0.27 -3.93
CA GLU A 120 11.75 1.49 -4.03
C GLU A 120 12.61 1.53 -5.30
N ASP A 121 13.26 0.41 -5.61
CA ASP A 121 14.21 0.34 -6.73
C ASP A 121 14.19 -1.03 -7.41
N ASP A 122 14.92 -1.13 -8.52
CA ASP A 122 15.03 -2.35 -9.30
C ASP A 122 15.69 -3.50 -8.54
N ALA A 123 16.66 -3.20 -7.68
CA ALA A 123 17.35 -4.22 -6.90
C ALA A 123 16.38 -4.91 -5.94
N ALA A 124 15.59 -4.14 -5.21
CA ALA A 124 14.57 -4.69 -4.31
C ALA A 124 13.54 -5.52 -5.07
N ALA A 125 13.07 -5.02 -6.21
CA ALA A 125 12.11 -5.73 -7.04
C ALA A 125 12.68 -7.05 -7.58
N SER A 126 13.96 -7.07 -7.97
CA SER A 126 14.61 -8.26 -8.51
C SER A 126 14.78 -9.35 -7.47
N GLU A 127 15.09 -8.98 -6.24
CA GLU A 127 15.28 -9.92 -5.14
C GLU A 127 13.97 -10.44 -4.55
N ALA A 128 12.91 -9.69 -4.69
CA ALA A 128 11.61 -10.05 -4.11
C ALA A 128 10.99 -11.25 -4.81
N LYS A 129 10.52 -12.22 -4.02
CA LYS A 129 9.87 -13.43 -4.52
C LYS A 129 8.36 -13.24 -4.62
N VAL A 130 7.94 -12.22 -5.37
CA VAL A 130 6.53 -11.93 -5.56
C VAL A 130 5.84 -13.11 -6.25
N PRO A 131 4.69 -13.57 -5.72
CA PRO A 131 3.92 -14.62 -6.38
C PRO A 131 3.51 -14.23 -7.79
N SER A 132 3.27 -15.21 -8.64
CA SER A 132 2.86 -14.98 -10.03
C SER A 132 1.56 -14.17 -10.17
N TRP A 133 0.71 -14.18 -9.16
CA TRP A 133 -0.54 -13.42 -9.16
C TRP A 133 -0.35 -11.94 -8.82
N GLY A 134 0.81 -11.54 -8.32
CA GLY A 134 1.09 -10.15 -7.95
C GLY A 134 1.87 -9.42 -9.03
N MET A 135 1.55 -8.15 -9.23
CA MET A 135 2.32 -7.29 -10.13
C MET A 135 3.52 -6.70 -9.37
N LYS A 136 4.65 -6.55 -10.05
CA LYS A 136 5.81 -5.83 -9.54
C LYS A 136 5.87 -4.44 -10.16
N VAL A 137 5.96 -3.41 -9.32
CA VAL A 137 6.11 -2.02 -9.77
C VAL A 137 7.28 -1.39 -9.05
N VAL A 138 8.10 -0.64 -9.75
CA VAL A 138 9.20 0.11 -9.16
C VAL A 138 8.77 1.57 -9.00
N PHE A 139 8.79 2.05 -7.77
CA PHE A 139 8.34 3.42 -7.43
C PHE A 139 9.45 4.45 -7.61
N GLY A 140 10.67 4.14 -7.20
CA GLY A 140 11.81 5.05 -7.29
C GLY A 140 12.32 5.28 -8.69
N GLY A 141 11.53 4.93 -9.71
CA GLY A 141 11.85 5.21 -11.10
C GLY A 141 12.17 6.69 -11.24
N LYS A 142 13.20 6.94 -11.97
CA LYS A 142 13.78 8.25 -12.17
C LYS A 142 12.78 9.27 -12.68
N ASP A 143 12.32 10.12 -11.79
CA ASP A 143 11.56 11.33 -12.17
C ASP A 143 12.52 12.39 -12.68
N GLU A 144 13.33 12.00 -13.60
CA GLU A 144 14.40 12.86 -14.11
C GLU A 144 13.99 13.62 -15.36
N TYR A 145 12.80 14.07 -15.39
CA TYR A 145 12.40 14.88 -16.55
C TYR A 145 11.89 16.21 -16.11
#